data_9e4d503c3be031cc58ab6d93a5b8e827
#
_entry.id   9e4d503c3be031cc58ab6d93a5b8e827
#
_cell.length_a   1.000
_cell.length_b   1.000
_cell.length_c   1.000
_cell.angle_alpha   90.00
_cell.angle_beta   90.00
_cell.angle_gamma   90.00
#
_symmetry.space_group_name_H-M   'P 1'
#
loop_
_entity.id
_entity.type
_entity.pdbx_description
1 polymer ?
#
loop_
_entity_poly.entity_id
_entity_poly.type
_entity_poly.pdbx_seq_one_letter_code
_entity_poly.pdbx_strand_id
1 'polypeptide(L)'
;MKKLRVLLVDDEIMIREGFKRLFDWEAHDCQVVGEAADGMEALAQIDTLRPDIVIMDINIPIMNGLKVIQLSRMKHPNTAFVIVSGYDDFSYCREALRLKITDYILKPVNYEEFGTCIDNLKIGLFQRQVEKDPSPQDQRPITALTQYLRDHLAEDVSLTV
;
A
#
# COMPACT_ATOMS: atom_id res chain seq x y z
N MET A 1 -21.23 2.95 -1.94
CA MET A 1 -19.84 2.70 -2.34
C MET A 1 -19.27 1.55 -1.55
N LYS A 2 -18.59 0.66 -2.23
CA LYS A 2 -17.92 -0.46 -1.59
C LYS A 2 -16.70 0.03 -0.82
N LYS A 3 -16.59 -0.34 0.45
CA LYS A 3 -15.42 0.00 1.27
C LYS A 3 -14.21 -0.79 0.82
N LEU A 4 -13.05 -0.14 0.80
CA LEU A 4 -11.78 -0.80 0.56
C LEU A 4 -11.39 -1.65 1.77
N ARG A 5 -10.94 -2.86 1.52
CA ARG A 5 -10.60 -3.83 2.56
C ARG A 5 -9.11 -3.74 2.86
N VAL A 6 -8.77 -3.58 4.13
CA VAL A 6 -7.41 -3.29 4.57
C VAL A 6 -6.92 -4.39 5.51
N LEU A 7 -5.71 -4.87 5.26
CA LEU A 7 -4.98 -5.78 6.14
C LEU A 7 -3.85 -5.02 6.83
N LEU A 8 -3.74 -5.13 8.15
CA LEU A 8 -2.66 -4.53 8.93
C LEU A 8 -1.62 -5.61 9.27
N VAL A 9 -0.36 -5.39 8.92
CA VAL A 9 0.74 -6.31 9.18
C VAL A 9 1.84 -5.61 9.95
N ASP A 10 2.02 -5.97 11.21
CA ASP A 10 3.07 -5.47 12.07
C ASP A 10 3.19 -6.42 13.27
N ASP A 11 4.41 -6.75 13.68
CA ASP A 11 4.62 -7.62 14.83
C ASP A 11 4.34 -6.92 16.17
N GLU A 12 4.28 -5.59 16.17
CA GLU A 12 3.96 -4.81 17.36
C GLU A 12 2.45 -4.58 17.47
N ILE A 13 1.82 -5.20 18.46
CA ILE A 13 0.38 -5.06 18.68
C ILE A 13 -0.03 -3.60 18.91
N MET A 14 0.83 -2.81 19.55
CA MET A 14 0.53 -1.40 19.82
C MET A 14 0.41 -0.58 18.54
N ILE A 15 1.21 -0.91 17.53
CA ILE A 15 1.14 -0.25 16.23
C ILE A 15 -0.18 -0.60 15.54
N ARG A 16 -0.56 -1.89 15.52
CA ARG A 16 -1.83 -2.31 14.92
C ARG A 16 -3.03 -1.67 15.64
N GLU A 17 -3.01 -1.64 16.97
CA GLU A 17 -4.06 -1.00 17.75
C GLU A 17 -4.13 0.51 17.49
N GLY A 18 -2.99 1.16 17.36
CA GLY A 18 -2.92 2.57 16.99
C GLY A 18 -3.60 2.85 15.66
N PHE A 19 -3.31 2.05 14.62
CA PHE A 19 -3.97 2.19 13.33
C PHE A 19 -5.47 1.98 13.42
N LYS A 20 -5.93 1.02 14.21
CA LYS A 20 -7.36 0.75 14.33
C LYS A 20 -8.11 1.86 15.08
N ARG A 21 -7.50 2.46 16.08
CA ARG A 21 -8.17 3.40 16.99
C ARG A 21 -7.98 4.86 16.61
N LEU A 22 -6.80 5.22 16.11
CA LEU A 22 -6.42 6.61 15.89
C LEU A 22 -6.67 7.10 14.46
N PHE A 23 -6.89 6.19 13.54
CA PHE A 23 -7.22 6.54 12.16
C PHE A 23 -8.68 6.26 11.87
N ASP A 24 -9.36 7.22 11.25
CA ASP A 24 -10.77 7.08 10.89
C ASP A 24 -10.90 6.41 9.52
N TRP A 25 -10.86 5.09 9.50
CA TRP A 25 -10.97 4.29 8.28
C TRP A 25 -12.28 4.54 7.54
N GLU A 26 -13.36 4.69 8.29
CA GLU A 26 -14.68 4.90 7.70
C GLU A 26 -14.78 6.21 6.93
N ALA A 27 -14.15 7.27 7.44
CA ALA A 27 -14.09 8.56 6.75
C ALA A 27 -13.34 8.48 5.42
N HIS A 28 -12.48 7.47 5.26
CA HIS A 28 -11.71 7.23 4.03
C HIS A 28 -12.26 6.07 3.20
N ASP A 29 -13.48 5.63 3.45
CA ASP A 29 -14.15 4.53 2.76
C ASP A 29 -13.37 3.22 2.82
N CYS A 30 -12.79 2.93 3.97
CA CYS A 30 -11.99 1.74 4.22
C CYS A 30 -12.52 0.99 5.45
N GLN A 31 -12.19 -0.31 5.51
CA GLN A 31 -12.42 -1.10 6.72
C GLN A 31 -11.25 -2.07 6.92
N VAL A 32 -10.80 -2.22 8.16
CA VAL A 32 -9.78 -3.20 8.50
C VAL A 32 -10.46 -4.57 8.60
N VAL A 33 -10.01 -5.50 7.75
CA VAL A 33 -10.63 -6.84 7.68
C VAL A 33 -9.77 -7.92 8.33
N GLY A 34 -8.52 -7.61 8.68
CA GLY A 34 -7.64 -8.59 9.32
C GLY A 34 -6.33 -7.97 9.78
N GLU A 35 -5.58 -8.77 10.51
CA GLU A 35 -4.27 -8.40 11.04
C GLU A 35 -3.33 -9.60 10.93
N ALA A 36 -2.04 -9.32 10.83
CA ALA A 36 -1.01 -10.34 10.85
C ALA A 36 0.21 -9.82 11.62
N ALA A 37 0.88 -10.71 12.35
CA ALA A 37 2.03 -10.37 13.19
C ALA A 37 3.36 -10.87 12.62
N ASP A 38 3.33 -11.67 11.57
CA ASP A 38 4.53 -12.18 10.90
C ASP A 38 4.27 -12.39 9.41
N GLY A 39 5.34 -12.69 8.67
CA GLY A 39 5.25 -12.79 7.22
C GLY A 39 4.45 -13.98 6.71
N MET A 40 4.48 -15.11 7.41
CA MET A 40 3.72 -16.30 7.02
C MET A 40 2.22 -16.08 7.25
N GLU A 41 1.88 -15.49 8.39
CA GLU A 41 0.50 -15.09 8.68
C GLU A 41 -0.01 -14.08 7.67
N ALA A 42 0.84 -13.11 7.29
CA ALA A 42 0.50 -12.12 6.28
C ALA A 42 0.17 -12.78 4.94
N LEU A 43 0.99 -13.70 4.46
CA LEU A 43 0.72 -14.43 3.21
C LEU A 43 -0.60 -15.19 3.27
N ALA A 44 -0.87 -15.90 4.37
CA ALA A 44 -2.11 -16.64 4.55
C ALA A 44 -3.33 -15.72 4.54
N GLN A 45 -3.24 -14.58 5.23
CA GLN A 45 -4.32 -13.60 5.28
C GLN A 45 -4.57 -12.93 3.92
N ILE A 46 -3.50 -12.62 3.18
CA ILE A 46 -3.63 -12.03 1.83
C ILE A 46 -4.35 -13.01 0.91
N ASP A 47 -3.99 -14.28 0.94
CA ASP A 47 -4.64 -15.30 0.11
C ASP A 47 -6.10 -15.53 0.48
N THR A 48 -6.40 -15.51 1.78
CA THR A 48 -7.76 -15.78 2.28
C THR A 48 -8.68 -14.58 2.14
N LEU A 49 -8.22 -13.41 2.58
CA LEU A 49 -9.02 -12.20 2.64
C LEU A 49 -9.02 -11.40 1.35
N ARG A 50 -7.98 -11.52 0.55
CA ARG A 50 -7.78 -10.75 -0.68
C ARG A 50 -8.03 -9.27 -0.46
N PRO A 51 -7.24 -8.63 0.44
CA PRO A 51 -7.45 -7.21 0.73
C PRO A 51 -7.12 -6.34 -0.47
N ASP A 52 -7.72 -5.16 -0.51
CA ASP A 52 -7.39 -4.15 -1.51
C ASP A 52 -6.09 -3.44 -1.18
N ILE A 53 -5.84 -3.24 0.13
CA ILE A 53 -4.70 -2.51 0.64
C ILE A 53 -4.06 -3.32 1.77
N VAL A 54 -2.74 -3.43 1.75
CA VAL A 54 -1.96 -4.02 2.85
C VAL A 54 -1.05 -2.94 3.42
N ILE A 55 -1.21 -2.66 4.71
CA ILE A 55 -0.32 -1.76 5.45
C ILE A 55 0.67 -2.65 6.18
N MET A 56 1.96 -2.55 5.84
CA MET A 56 2.93 -3.56 6.21
C MET A 56 4.24 -2.96 6.72
N ASP A 57 4.69 -3.45 7.87
CA ASP A 57 6.07 -3.23 8.32
C ASP A 57 7.02 -4.17 7.58
N ILE A 58 8.20 -3.68 7.24
CA ILE A 58 9.24 -4.48 6.60
C ILE A 58 9.84 -5.47 7.59
N ASN A 59 10.13 -5.02 8.82
CA ASN A 59 10.82 -5.83 9.83
C ASN A 59 9.85 -6.67 10.65
N ILE A 60 9.29 -7.69 10.02
CA ILE A 60 8.41 -8.65 10.68
C ILE A 60 9.09 -10.01 10.75
N PRO A 61 8.75 -10.84 11.77
CA PRO A 61 9.40 -12.15 11.95
C PRO A 61 9.06 -13.13 10.83
N ILE A 62 9.86 -14.19 10.76
CA ILE A 62 9.72 -15.36 9.90
C ILE A 62 10.03 -15.03 8.45
N MET A 63 9.41 -14.00 7.88
CA MET A 63 9.64 -13.54 6.52
C MET A 63 9.44 -12.03 6.50
N ASN A 64 10.41 -11.27 6.00
CA ASN A 64 10.28 -9.81 5.99
C ASN A 64 9.20 -9.34 5.02
N GLY A 65 8.75 -8.09 5.21
CA GLY A 65 7.64 -7.54 4.44
C GLY A 65 7.89 -7.46 2.94
N LEU A 66 9.13 -7.20 2.52
CA LEU A 66 9.48 -7.14 1.09
C LEU A 66 9.31 -8.50 0.43
N LYS A 67 9.67 -9.57 1.12
CA LYS A 67 9.49 -10.93 0.60
C LYS A 67 8.01 -11.27 0.49
N VAL A 68 7.22 -10.88 1.47
CA VAL A 68 5.76 -11.05 1.44
C VAL A 68 5.17 -10.35 0.21
N ILE A 69 5.60 -9.12 -0.06
CA ILE A 69 5.14 -8.35 -1.22
C ILE A 69 5.53 -9.07 -2.51
N GLN A 70 6.77 -9.50 -2.62
CA GLN A 70 7.27 -10.19 -3.81
C GLN A 70 6.44 -11.43 -4.13
N LEU A 71 6.18 -12.27 -3.13
CA LEU A 71 5.40 -13.49 -3.30
C LEU A 71 3.93 -13.20 -3.58
N SER A 72 3.36 -12.20 -2.91
CA SER A 72 1.96 -11.82 -3.08
C SER A 72 1.68 -11.22 -4.44
N ARG A 73 2.62 -10.46 -5.00
CA ARG A 73 2.49 -9.85 -6.32
C ARG A 73 2.25 -10.87 -7.42
N MET A 74 2.80 -12.06 -7.28
CA MET A 74 2.65 -13.12 -8.28
C MET A 74 1.21 -13.61 -8.37
N LYS A 75 0.49 -13.63 -7.24
CA LYS A 75 -0.89 -14.12 -7.16
C LYS A 75 -1.92 -12.99 -7.15
N HIS A 76 -1.54 -11.84 -6.60
CA HIS A 76 -2.44 -10.71 -6.37
C HIS A 76 -1.82 -9.42 -6.91
N PRO A 77 -1.75 -9.26 -8.24
CA PRO A 77 -1.02 -8.13 -8.84
C PRO A 77 -1.68 -6.77 -8.60
N ASN A 78 -2.94 -6.75 -8.21
CA ASN A 78 -3.69 -5.50 -8.01
C ASN A 78 -3.75 -5.04 -6.55
N THR A 79 -3.21 -5.83 -5.62
CA THR A 79 -3.16 -5.44 -4.21
C THR A 79 -2.20 -4.26 -4.02
N ALA A 80 -2.66 -3.21 -3.36
CA ALA A 80 -1.82 -2.07 -3.04
C ALA A 80 -1.07 -2.32 -1.74
N PHE A 81 0.23 -2.03 -1.74
CA PHE A 81 1.08 -2.19 -0.56
C PHE A 81 1.60 -0.84 -0.11
N VAL A 82 1.32 -0.49 1.15
CA VAL A 82 1.88 0.67 1.82
C VAL A 82 2.84 0.17 2.89
N ILE A 83 4.10 0.54 2.79
CA ILE A 83 5.10 0.15 3.77
C ILE A 83 5.16 1.20 4.88
N VAL A 84 5.11 0.74 6.12
CA VAL A 84 5.29 1.57 7.30
C VAL A 84 6.47 1.00 8.08
N SER A 85 7.56 1.76 8.20
CA SER A 85 8.78 1.28 8.82
C SER A 85 9.41 2.35 9.71
N GLY A 86 10.04 1.91 10.79
CA GLY A 86 10.81 2.78 11.69
C GLY A 86 12.22 3.09 11.20
N TYR A 87 12.63 2.49 10.10
CA TYR A 87 13.99 2.62 9.59
C TYR A 87 14.03 3.44 8.32
N ASP A 88 14.86 4.47 8.34
CA ASP A 88 15.23 5.22 7.15
C ASP A 88 16.38 4.47 6.47
N ASP A 89 16.10 3.28 5.97
CA ASP A 89 17.09 2.44 5.32
C ASP A 89 16.95 2.55 3.82
N PHE A 90 17.96 3.14 3.21
CA PHE A 90 18.01 3.40 1.78
C PHE A 90 17.91 2.12 0.94
N SER A 91 18.45 1.02 1.43
CA SER A 91 18.40 -0.25 0.71
C SER A 91 16.99 -0.82 0.64
N TYR A 92 16.22 -0.71 1.72
CA TYR A 92 14.82 -1.13 1.73
C TYR A 92 13.95 -0.26 0.84
N CYS A 93 14.18 1.04 0.82
CA CYS A 93 13.45 1.95 -0.06
C CYS A 93 13.67 1.62 -1.54
N ARG A 94 14.92 1.32 -1.92
CA ARG A 94 15.25 0.91 -3.28
C ARG A 94 14.54 -0.36 -3.70
N GLU A 95 14.58 -1.38 -2.83
CA GLU A 95 13.96 -2.66 -3.09
C GLU A 95 12.43 -2.52 -3.18
N ALA A 96 11.87 -1.71 -2.30
CA ALA A 96 10.44 -1.40 -2.30
C ALA A 96 10.01 -0.76 -3.63
N LEU A 97 10.79 0.18 -4.16
CA LEU A 97 10.51 0.80 -5.46
C LEU A 97 10.53 -0.22 -6.59
N ARG A 98 11.45 -1.18 -6.56
CA ARG A 98 11.50 -2.26 -7.55
C ARG A 98 10.27 -3.15 -7.50
N LEU A 99 9.69 -3.34 -6.32
CA LEU A 99 8.49 -4.15 -6.13
C LEU A 99 7.19 -3.38 -6.40
N LYS A 100 7.30 -2.13 -6.82
CA LYS A 100 6.16 -1.27 -7.17
C LYS A 100 5.18 -1.12 -6.02
N ILE A 101 5.68 -0.83 -4.83
CA ILE A 101 4.82 -0.48 -3.70
C ILE A 101 4.12 0.86 -3.96
N THR A 102 2.98 1.05 -3.33
CA THR A 102 2.19 2.26 -3.53
C THR A 102 2.77 3.45 -2.78
N ASP A 103 3.22 3.25 -1.54
CA ASP A 103 3.80 4.32 -0.74
C ASP A 103 4.67 3.76 0.38
N TYR A 104 5.47 4.63 0.98
CA TYR A 104 6.39 4.32 2.06
C TYR A 104 6.27 5.38 3.14
N ILE A 105 5.91 4.98 4.35
CA ILE A 105 5.67 5.87 5.49
C ILE A 105 6.63 5.53 6.61
N LEU A 106 7.29 6.55 7.18
CA LEU A 106 8.19 6.38 8.32
C LEU A 106 7.43 6.44 9.63
N LYS A 107 7.80 5.58 10.57
CA LYS A 107 7.33 5.66 11.96
C LYS A 107 8.09 6.77 12.71
N PRO A 108 7.48 7.46 13.67
CA PRO A 108 6.11 7.32 14.15
C PRO A 108 5.09 7.83 13.11
N VAL A 109 3.97 7.12 13.00
CA VAL A 109 2.97 7.42 11.98
C VAL A 109 2.27 8.74 12.26
N ASN A 110 2.30 9.64 11.28
CA ASN A 110 1.44 10.80 11.24
C ASN A 110 0.15 10.42 10.52
N TYR A 111 -0.96 10.36 11.24
CA TYR A 111 -2.21 9.86 10.65
C TYR A 111 -2.83 10.81 9.63
N GLU A 112 -2.48 12.10 9.66
CA GLU A 112 -2.89 13.02 8.60
C GLU A 112 -2.18 12.71 7.28
N GLU A 113 -0.88 12.50 7.32
CA GLU A 113 -0.10 12.06 6.15
C GLU A 113 -0.57 10.71 5.66
N PHE A 114 -0.86 9.81 6.59
CA PHE A 114 -1.39 8.49 6.25
C PHE A 114 -2.73 8.60 5.54
N GLY A 115 -3.62 9.47 6.02
CA GLY A 115 -4.91 9.73 5.38
C GLY A 115 -4.76 10.26 3.96
N THR A 116 -3.81 11.17 3.74
CA THR A 116 -3.50 11.68 2.40
C THR A 116 -3.00 10.56 1.49
N CYS A 117 -2.15 9.68 2.01
CA CYS A 117 -1.66 8.50 1.30
C CYS A 117 -2.83 7.59 0.88
N ILE A 118 -3.76 7.31 1.78
CA ILE A 118 -4.92 6.48 1.49
C ILE A 118 -5.82 7.13 0.43
N ASP A 119 -6.05 8.43 0.52
CA ASP A 119 -6.88 9.15 -0.45
C ASP A 119 -6.25 9.13 -1.85
N ASN A 120 -4.95 9.32 -1.96
CA ASN A 120 -4.23 9.24 -3.23
C ASN A 120 -4.28 7.82 -3.81
N LEU A 121 -4.18 6.83 -2.94
CA LEU A 121 -4.24 5.43 -3.32
C LEU A 121 -5.63 5.05 -3.84
N LYS A 122 -6.68 5.58 -3.23
CA LYS A 122 -8.07 5.38 -3.69
C LYS A 122 -8.27 5.88 -5.11
N ILE A 123 -7.70 7.04 -5.44
CA ILE A 123 -7.77 7.59 -6.80
C ILE A 123 -7.15 6.60 -7.79
N GLY A 124 -5.98 6.06 -7.48
CA GLY A 124 -5.31 5.07 -8.32
C GLY A 124 -6.13 3.79 -8.51
N LEU A 125 -6.69 3.26 -7.42
CA LEU A 125 -7.54 2.07 -7.48
C LEU A 125 -8.83 2.30 -8.27
N PHE A 126 -9.43 3.46 -8.12
CA PHE A 126 -10.62 3.83 -8.85
C PHE A 126 -10.36 3.89 -10.36
N GLN A 127 -9.22 4.39 -10.75
CA GLN A 127 -8.84 4.48 -12.16
C GLN A 127 -8.52 3.13 -12.78
N ARG A 128 -8.00 2.17 -12.01
CA ARG A 128 -7.82 0.80 -12.48
C ARG A 128 -9.14 0.12 -12.79
N GLN A 129 -10.20 0.43 -12.06
CA GLN A 129 -11.54 -0.10 -12.35
C GLN A 129 -12.08 0.48 -13.66
N VAL A 130 -11.80 1.74 -13.94
CA VAL A 130 -12.17 2.38 -15.21
C VAL A 130 -11.39 1.78 -16.37
N GLU A 131 -10.12 1.42 -16.17
CA GLU A 131 -9.28 0.73 -17.18
C GLU A 131 -9.80 -0.65 -17.54
N LYS A 132 -10.44 -1.36 -16.61
CA LYS A 132 -11.02 -2.68 -16.85
C LYS A 132 -12.28 -2.64 -17.71
N ASP A 133 -12.88 -1.46 -17.85
CA ASP A 133 -14.09 -1.25 -18.62
C ASP A 133 -13.86 -0.03 -19.54
N PRO A 134 -12.90 -0.11 -20.50
CA PRO A 134 -12.48 1.07 -21.25
C PRO A 134 -13.51 1.45 -22.30
N SER A 135 -14.17 2.58 -22.08
CA SER A 135 -14.72 3.29 -23.22
C SER A 135 -13.58 4.12 -23.83
N PRO A 136 -13.55 4.30 -25.17
CA PRO A 136 -12.51 5.11 -25.80
C PRO A 136 -12.39 6.54 -25.32
N GLN A 137 -13.42 7.03 -24.64
CA GLN A 137 -13.49 8.37 -24.08
C GLN A 137 -12.77 8.53 -22.76
N ASP A 138 -12.47 7.41 -22.09
CA ASP A 138 -11.88 7.43 -20.76
C ASP A 138 -10.34 7.38 -20.78
N GLN A 139 -9.72 7.40 -21.93
CA GLN A 139 -8.28 7.37 -22.08
C GLN A 139 -7.59 8.66 -21.61
N ARG A 140 -8.27 9.79 -21.68
CA ARG A 140 -7.69 11.09 -21.32
C ARG A 140 -7.36 11.22 -19.82
N PRO A 141 -8.26 10.85 -18.88
CA PRO A 141 -7.91 10.90 -17.46
C PRO A 141 -6.78 9.96 -17.11
N ILE A 142 -6.74 8.78 -17.72
CA ILE A 142 -5.69 7.77 -17.53
C ILE A 142 -4.34 8.33 -17.97
N THR A 143 -4.29 9.00 -19.12
CA THR A 143 -3.07 9.62 -19.65
C THR A 143 -2.56 10.71 -18.71
N ALA A 144 -3.44 11.54 -18.16
CA ALA A 144 -3.08 12.60 -17.23
C ALA A 144 -2.50 12.02 -15.92
N LEU A 145 -3.10 10.97 -15.40
CA LEU A 145 -2.60 10.31 -14.19
C LEU A 145 -1.26 9.61 -14.43
N THR A 146 -1.12 8.94 -15.56
CA THR A 146 0.13 8.29 -15.94
C THR A 146 1.25 9.32 -16.06
N GLN A 147 0.94 10.48 -16.61
CA GLN A 147 1.89 11.58 -16.71
C GLN A 147 2.25 12.15 -15.35
N TYR A 148 1.28 12.31 -14.46
CA TYR A 148 1.52 12.71 -13.08
C TYR A 148 2.45 11.74 -12.35
N LEU A 149 2.21 10.44 -12.48
CA LEU A 149 3.05 9.41 -11.88
C LEU A 149 4.45 9.40 -12.49
N ARG A 150 4.58 9.62 -13.80
CA ARG A 150 5.89 9.74 -14.47
C ARG A 150 6.66 10.95 -13.98
N ASP A 151 6.01 12.07 -13.77
CA ASP A 151 6.64 13.28 -13.27
C ASP A 151 7.17 13.05 -11.84
N HIS A 152 6.39 12.38 -10.98
CA HIS A 152 6.84 12.00 -9.64
C HIS A 152 7.99 10.99 -9.66
N LEU A 153 7.92 9.99 -10.53
CA LEU A 153 8.98 9.01 -10.69
C LEU A 153 10.24 9.64 -11.30
N ALA A 154 10.08 10.60 -12.19
CA ALA A 154 11.19 11.32 -12.77
C ALA A 154 11.91 12.18 -11.72
N GLU A 155 11.20 12.79 -10.79
CA GLU A 155 11.80 13.50 -9.65
C GLU A 155 12.60 12.54 -8.78
N ASP A 156 12.05 11.37 -8.45
CA ASP A 156 12.74 10.35 -7.68
C ASP A 156 13.99 9.83 -8.42
N VAL A 157 13.88 9.60 -9.71
CA VAL A 157 15.00 9.17 -10.54
C VAL A 157 16.08 10.24 -10.63
N SER A 158 15.72 11.51 -10.70
CA SER A 158 16.69 12.60 -10.72
C SER A 158 17.45 12.72 -9.41
N LEU A 159 16.87 12.32 -8.29
CA LEU A 159 17.52 12.29 -6.98
C LEU A 159 18.50 11.12 -6.84
N THR A 160 18.33 10.07 -7.63
CA THR A 160 19.18 8.88 -7.57
C THR A 160 20.35 8.92 -8.56
N VAL A 161 20.39 9.89 -9.43
CA VAL A 161 21.47 10.15 -10.38
C VAL A 161 22.39 11.20 -9.82
#